data_0bc8484b764f5985290f6e39bd003db6
#
_entry.id   0bc8484b764f5985290f6e39bd003db6
#
_cell.length_a   1.000
_cell.length_b   1.000
_cell.length_c   1.000
_cell.angle_alpha   90.00
_cell.angle_beta   90.00
_cell.angle_gamma   90.00
#
_symmetry.space_group_name_H-M   'P 1'
#
loop_
_entity.id
_entity.type
_entity.pdbx_description
1 polymer ?
#
loop_
_entity_poly.entity_id
_entity_poly.type
_entity_poly.pdbx_seq_one_letter_code
_entity_poly.pdbx_strand_id
1 'polypeptide(L)'
;VAGNTGLMRYLPAALCLSVSGMAFFGQLLAGGVQRGMNEDSAFYARCRGLTERRIMLHHALPQAVSGLLPNFMQMMGLCMAGSMIVERIFSLPGLGYLIIDSVLYRDNPMIHATILFLAFSLVFFNIVSDVIQRVLRGGGREVTA
;
A
#
# COMPACT_ATOMS: atom_id res chain seq x y z
N VAL A 1 29.68 20.72 0.84
CA VAL A 1 28.49 21.34 0.21
C VAL A 1 27.64 20.30 -0.53
N ALA A 2 27.78 19.02 -0.20
CA ALA A 2 27.09 17.91 -0.91
C ALA A 2 25.72 17.51 -0.29
N GLY A 3 25.26 18.15 0.77
CA GLY A 3 24.07 17.71 1.50
C GLY A 3 22.72 18.18 0.94
N ASN A 4 22.69 19.27 0.18
CA ASN A 4 21.42 19.89 -0.22
C ASN A 4 20.96 19.51 -1.63
N THR A 5 21.88 19.09 -2.50
CA THR A 5 21.55 18.65 -3.86
C THR A 5 20.95 17.23 -3.91
N GLY A 6 21.26 16.41 -2.92
CA GLY A 6 20.68 15.08 -2.78
C GLY A 6 19.18 15.12 -2.51
N LEU A 7 18.76 15.91 -1.54
CA LEU A 7 17.35 15.98 -1.12
C LEU A 7 16.45 16.53 -2.23
N MET A 8 16.91 17.56 -2.96
CA MET A 8 16.15 18.12 -4.10
C MET A 8 15.95 17.13 -5.26
N ARG A 9 16.80 16.12 -5.38
CA ARG A 9 16.70 15.09 -6.41
C ARG A 9 15.68 14.01 -6.08
N TYR A 10 15.49 13.74 -4.77
CA TYR A 10 14.48 12.77 -4.29
C TYR A 10 13.07 13.36 -4.26
N LEU A 11 12.91 14.68 -4.12
CA LEU A 11 11.61 15.35 -4.06
C LEU A 11 10.71 15.05 -5.26
N PRO A 12 11.13 15.24 -6.54
CA PRO A 12 10.26 15.00 -7.68
C PRO A 12 9.94 13.51 -7.84
N ALA A 13 10.88 12.63 -7.52
CA ALA A 13 10.65 11.18 -7.55
C ALA A 13 9.62 10.76 -6.50
N ALA A 14 9.72 11.29 -5.27
CA ALA A 14 8.77 11.04 -4.20
C ALA A 14 7.37 11.60 -4.53
N LEU A 15 7.28 12.77 -5.15
CA LEU A 15 6.02 13.36 -5.59
C LEU A 15 5.34 12.49 -6.66
N CYS A 16 6.06 12.01 -7.65
CA CYS A 16 5.51 11.12 -8.68
C CYS A 16 4.91 9.85 -8.09
N LEU A 17 5.62 9.22 -7.15
CA LEU A 17 5.14 8.00 -6.48
C LEU A 17 3.96 8.29 -5.54
N SER A 18 4.01 9.41 -4.79
CA SER A 18 2.95 9.75 -3.83
C SER A 18 1.63 10.12 -4.49
N VAL A 19 1.64 10.85 -5.60
CA VAL A 19 0.41 11.20 -6.35
C VAL A 19 -0.30 9.95 -6.82
N SER A 20 0.44 9.00 -7.38
CA SER A 20 -0.11 7.71 -7.82
C SER A 20 -0.71 6.92 -6.64
N GLY A 21 0.01 6.88 -5.52
CA GLY A 21 -0.45 6.24 -4.29
C GLY A 21 -1.70 6.88 -3.70
N MET A 22 -1.75 8.21 -3.62
CA MET A 22 -2.91 8.94 -3.11
C MET A 22 -4.17 8.69 -3.94
N ALA A 23 -4.07 8.67 -5.27
CA ALA A 23 -5.19 8.38 -6.15
C ALA A 23 -5.73 6.95 -5.91
N PHE A 24 -4.85 5.97 -5.81
CA PHE A 24 -5.23 4.58 -5.56
C PHE A 24 -5.90 4.40 -4.19
N PHE A 25 -5.29 4.91 -3.12
CA PHE A 25 -5.86 4.81 -1.77
C PHE A 25 -7.14 5.60 -1.60
N GLY A 26 -7.25 6.76 -2.26
CA GLY A 26 -8.48 7.55 -2.27
C GLY A 26 -9.67 6.78 -2.85
N GLN A 27 -9.48 6.12 -3.99
CA GLN A 27 -10.50 5.29 -4.62
C GLN A 27 -10.85 4.06 -3.76
N LEU A 28 -9.84 3.42 -3.19
CA LEU A 28 -10.03 2.24 -2.35
C LEU A 28 -10.79 2.58 -1.06
N LEU A 29 -10.45 3.70 -0.41
CA LEU A 29 -11.15 4.21 0.77
C LEU A 29 -12.59 4.58 0.45
N ALA A 30 -12.83 5.32 -0.63
CA ALA A 30 -14.17 5.69 -1.06
C ALA A 30 -15.04 4.46 -1.32
N GLY A 31 -14.51 3.47 -2.04
CA GLY A 31 -15.21 2.20 -2.28
C GLY A 31 -15.47 1.40 -0.99
N GLY A 32 -14.53 1.40 -0.06
CA GLY A 32 -14.69 0.76 1.25
C GLY A 32 -15.77 1.40 2.09
N VAL A 33 -15.81 2.73 2.18
CA VAL A 33 -16.83 3.48 2.88
C VAL A 33 -18.22 3.26 2.25
N GLN A 34 -18.30 3.28 0.91
CA GLN A 34 -19.56 3.04 0.21
C GLN A 34 -20.11 1.63 0.47
N ARG A 35 -19.25 0.62 0.52
CA ARG A 35 -19.66 -0.75 0.89
C ARG A 35 -20.15 -0.79 2.32
N GLY A 36 -19.40 -0.21 3.29
CA GLY A 36 -19.80 -0.16 4.70
C GLY A 36 -21.12 0.58 4.95
N MET A 37 -21.43 1.60 4.15
CA MET A 37 -22.72 2.32 4.22
C MET A 37 -23.91 1.51 3.67
N ASN A 38 -23.64 0.52 2.81
CA ASN A 38 -24.66 -0.36 2.21
C ASN A 38 -24.79 -1.69 2.95
N GLU A 39 -24.00 -1.94 3.98
CA GLU A 39 -24.11 -3.15 4.80
C GLU A 39 -25.29 -3.09 5.77
N ASP A 40 -25.73 -4.27 6.20
CA ASP A 40 -26.83 -4.42 7.15
C ASP A 40 -26.59 -3.67 8.45
N SER A 41 -25.35 -3.57 8.90
CA SER A 41 -24.94 -2.80 10.08
C SER A 41 -25.34 -1.32 9.99
N ALA A 42 -25.15 -0.70 8.83
CA ALA A 42 -25.54 0.67 8.56
C ALA A 42 -27.07 0.81 8.46
N PHE A 43 -27.74 -0.19 7.90
CA PHE A 43 -29.21 -0.23 7.84
C PHE A 43 -29.83 -0.28 9.24
N TYR A 44 -29.36 -1.17 10.11
CA TYR A 44 -29.81 -1.22 11.51
C TYR A 44 -29.54 0.08 12.27
N ALA A 45 -28.40 0.72 12.02
CA ALA A 45 -28.07 1.99 12.64
C ALA A 45 -29.02 3.12 12.18
N ARG A 46 -29.46 3.11 10.91
CA ARG A 46 -30.49 4.03 10.39
C ARG A 46 -31.85 3.80 11.05
N CYS A 47 -32.25 2.56 11.25
CA CYS A 47 -33.48 2.22 11.95
C CYS A 47 -33.50 2.71 13.40
N ARG A 48 -32.32 2.85 14.03
CA ARG A 48 -32.17 3.43 15.38
C ARG A 48 -32.12 4.96 15.38
N GLY A 49 -32.33 5.63 14.25
CA GLY A 49 -32.36 7.08 14.13
C GLY A 49 -31.01 7.78 14.20
N LEU A 50 -29.90 7.05 13.96
CA LEU A 50 -28.58 7.66 13.92
C LEU A 50 -28.41 8.50 12.65
N THR A 51 -27.72 9.64 12.78
CA THR A 51 -27.42 10.50 11.65
C THR A 51 -26.41 9.83 10.68
N GLU A 52 -26.56 10.05 9.39
CA GLU A 52 -25.70 9.53 8.34
C GLU A 52 -24.18 9.75 8.61
N ARG A 53 -23.83 10.93 9.12
CA ARG A 53 -22.45 11.27 9.50
C ARG A 53 -21.91 10.37 10.62
N ARG A 54 -22.76 10.04 11.59
CA ARG A 54 -22.36 9.19 12.71
C ARG A 54 -22.21 7.74 12.28
N ILE A 55 -23.06 7.27 11.38
CA ILE A 55 -22.96 5.94 10.76
C ILE A 55 -21.66 5.83 9.95
N MET A 56 -21.38 6.84 9.13
CA MET A 56 -20.16 6.87 8.32
C MET A 56 -18.89 6.83 9.18
N LEU A 57 -18.82 7.66 10.23
CA LEU A 57 -17.60 7.77 11.05
C LEU A 57 -17.40 6.62 12.03
N HIS A 58 -18.48 6.04 12.59
CA HIS A 58 -18.38 5.02 13.64
C HIS A 58 -18.56 3.59 13.13
N HIS A 59 -19.19 3.40 11.96
CA HIS A 59 -19.43 2.07 11.40
C HIS A 59 -18.71 1.86 10.07
N ALA A 60 -18.98 2.70 9.07
CA ALA A 60 -18.42 2.50 7.74
C ALA A 60 -16.91 2.78 7.64
N LEU A 61 -16.42 3.85 8.27
CA LEU A 61 -15.02 4.24 8.20
C LEU A 61 -14.06 3.25 8.87
N PRO A 62 -14.28 2.77 10.10
CA PRO A 62 -13.41 1.78 10.73
C PRO A 62 -13.34 0.47 9.94
N GLN A 63 -14.48 0.05 9.38
CA GLN A 63 -14.57 -1.15 8.56
C GLN A 63 -13.83 -0.96 7.22
N ALA A 64 -13.98 0.20 6.58
CA ALA A 64 -13.21 0.56 5.39
C ALA A 64 -11.71 0.57 5.67
N VAL A 65 -11.26 1.17 6.76
CA VAL A 65 -9.84 1.24 7.15
C VAL A 65 -9.27 -0.14 7.43
N SER A 66 -10.01 -1.02 8.11
CA SER A 66 -9.55 -2.39 8.35
C SER A 66 -9.36 -3.19 7.06
N GLY A 67 -10.18 -2.92 6.04
CA GLY A 67 -10.05 -3.49 4.70
C GLY A 67 -8.91 -2.86 3.86
N LEU A 68 -8.47 -1.64 4.21
CA LEU A 68 -7.36 -0.96 3.51
C LEU A 68 -5.99 -1.51 3.90
N LEU A 69 -5.82 -1.97 5.12
CA LEU A 69 -4.52 -2.37 5.66
C LEU A 69 -3.81 -3.43 4.82
N PRO A 70 -4.49 -4.53 4.40
CA PRO A 70 -3.88 -5.52 3.51
C PRO A 70 -3.50 -4.95 2.14
N ASN A 71 -4.35 -4.11 1.57
CA ASN A 71 -4.07 -3.48 0.29
C ASN A 71 -2.89 -2.49 0.39
N PHE A 72 -2.74 -1.83 1.55
CA PHE A 72 -1.59 -0.97 1.82
C PHE A 72 -0.27 -1.75 1.79
N MET A 73 -0.22 -2.88 2.48
CA MET A 73 0.97 -3.74 2.52
C MET A 73 1.30 -4.32 1.14
N GLN A 74 0.28 -4.74 0.38
CA GLN A 74 0.46 -5.23 -0.99
C GLN A 74 0.97 -4.12 -1.91
N MET A 75 0.48 -2.89 -1.76
CA MET A 75 0.93 -1.76 -2.55
C MET A 75 2.37 -1.37 -2.21
N MET A 76 2.81 -1.49 -0.97
CA MET A 76 4.21 -1.29 -0.61
C MET A 76 5.13 -2.23 -1.40
N GLY A 77 4.77 -3.51 -1.52
CA GLY A 77 5.49 -4.46 -2.36
C GLY A 77 5.52 -4.05 -3.84
N LEU A 78 4.38 -3.61 -4.37
CA LEU A 78 4.27 -3.15 -5.76
C LEU A 78 5.07 -1.85 -6.01
N CYS A 79 5.11 -0.94 -5.03
CA CYS A 79 5.92 0.28 -5.11
C CYS A 79 7.41 -0.03 -5.20
N MET A 80 7.89 -1.08 -4.53
CA MET A 80 9.30 -1.51 -4.66
C MET A 80 9.63 -1.91 -6.10
N ALA A 81 8.72 -2.60 -6.79
CA ALA A 81 8.90 -2.95 -8.19
C ALA A 81 8.72 -1.72 -9.12
N GLY A 82 7.75 -0.85 -8.83
CA GLY A 82 7.46 0.36 -9.61
C GLY A 82 8.52 1.44 -9.47
N SER A 83 9.25 1.48 -8.36
CA SER A 83 10.31 2.47 -8.14
C SER A 83 11.48 2.33 -9.12
N MET A 84 11.68 1.14 -9.75
CA MET A 84 12.76 0.90 -10.70
C MET A 84 12.81 1.91 -11.83
N ILE A 85 11.66 2.24 -12.42
CA ILE A 85 11.56 3.17 -13.53
C ILE A 85 11.90 4.60 -13.05
N VAL A 86 11.37 4.97 -11.89
CA VAL A 86 11.61 6.29 -11.28
C VAL A 86 13.08 6.44 -10.90
N GLU A 87 13.68 5.42 -10.28
CA GLU A 87 15.10 5.40 -9.94
C GLU A 87 15.99 5.59 -11.18
N ARG A 88 15.62 4.97 -12.29
CA ARG A 88 16.37 5.11 -13.55
C ARG A 88 16.24 6.51 -14.15
N ILE A 89 15.02 7.06 -14.20
CA ILE A 89 14.76 8.40 -14.77
C ILE A 89 15.51 9.47 -13.98
N PHE A 90 15.45 9.39 -12.65
CA PHE A 90 16.10 10.37 -11.77
C PHE A 90 17.56 10.01 -11.42
N SER A 91 18.10 8.94 -12.00
CA SER A 91 19.45 8.42 -11.72
C SER A 91 19.72 8.29 -10.21
N LEU A 92 18.75 7.76 -9.48
CA LEU A 92 18.87 7.51 -8.04
C LEU A 92 19.55 6.16 -7.82
N PRO A 93 20.52 6.07 -6.89
CA PRO A 93 21.14 4.80 -6.55
C PRO A 93 20.15 3.94 -5.75
N GLY A 94 19.48 3.00 -6.41
CA GLY A 94 18.52 2.07 -5.83
C GLY A 94 18.60 0.69 -6.48
N LEU A 95 17.77 -0.25 -6.00
CA LEU A 95 17.73 -1.63 -6.49
C LEU A 95 17.29 -1.71 -7.95
N GLY A 96 16.37 -0.84 -8.37
CA GLY A 96 15.92 -0.77 -9.75
C GLY A 96 17.00 -0.27 -10.69
N TYR A 97 17.76 0.73 -10.30
CA TYR A 97 18.93 1.18 -11.05
C TYR A 97 19.96 0.06 -11.21
N LEU A 98 20.22 -0.66 -10.13
CA LEU A 98 21.19 -1.76 -10.08
C LEU A 98 20.81 -2.93 -11.00
N ILE A 99 19.53 -3.31 -11.06
CA ILE A 99 19.05 -4.34 -12.00
C ILE A 99 19.27 -3.91 -13.44
N ILE A 100 18.83 -2.70 -13.80
CA ILE A 100 18.92 -2.21 -15.18
C ILE A 100 20.39 -2.14 -15.61
N ASP A 101 21.24 -1.66 -14.71
CA ASP A 101 22.69 -1.56 -14.96
C ASP A 101 23.31 -2.94 -15.16
N SER A 102 22.97 -3.91 -14.30
CA SER A 102 23.41 -5.32 -14.42
C SER A 102 22.95 -5.97 -15.72
N VAL A 103 21.76 -5.65 -16.20
CA VAL A 103 21.26 -6.14 -17.50
C VAL A 103 22.07 -5.57 -18.65
N LEU A 104 22.43 -4.28 -18.60
CA LEU A 104 23.24 -3.63 -19.62
C LEU A 104 24.65 -4.21 -19.69
N TYR A 105 25.25 -4.52 -18.54
CA TYR A 105 26.57 -5.17 -18.46
C TYR A 105 26.55 -6.70 -18.60
N ARG A 106 25.36 -7.30 -18.74
CA ARG A 106 25.16 -8.76 -18.83
C ARG A 106 25.71 -9.53 -17.62
N ASP A 107 25.63 -8.91 -16.44
CA ASP A 107 26.04 -9.54 -15.17
C ASP A 107 24.94 -10.46 -14.66
N ASN A 108 24.88 -11.68 -15.18
CA ASN A 108 23.87 -12.67 -14.84
C ASN A 108 23.79 -12.98 -13.33
N PRO A 109 24.88 -13.17 -12.58
CA PRO A 109 24.85 -13.40 -11.13
C PRO A 109 24.14 -12.26 -10.38
N MET A 110 24.44 -11.01 -10.74
CA MET A 110 23.87 -9.83 -10.09
C MET A 110 22.37 -9.67 -10.40
N ILE A 111 21.96 -9.96 -11.63
CA ILE A 111 20.56 -9.96 -12.04
C ILE A 111 19.76 -10.96 -11.18
N HIS A 112 20.24 -12.20 -11.09
CA HIS A 112 19.57 -13.25 -10.31
C HIS A 112 19.48 -12.89 -8.82
N ALA A 113 20.57 -12.40 -8.24
CA ALA A 113 20.59 -12.00 -6.83
C ALA A 113 19.56 -10.90 -6.52
N THR A 114 19.47 -9.89 -7.39
CA THR A 114 18.56 -8.76 -7.18
C THR A 114 17.10 -9.16 -7.40
N ILE A 115 16.80 -9.98 -8.41
CA ILE A 115 15.45 -10.52 -8.63
C ILE A 115 15.00 -11.38 -7.43
N LEU A 116 15.89 -12.25 -6.94
CA LEU A 116 15.61 -13.10 -5.79
C LEU A 116 15.33 -12.27 -4.52
N PHE A 117 16.11 -11.22 -4.30
CA PHE A 117 15.90 -10.30 -3.20
C PHE A 117 14.54 -9.58 -3.28
N LEU A 118 14.17 -9.10 -4.46
CA LEU A 118 12.86 -8.45 -4.68
C LEU A 118 11.71 -9.43 -4.48
N ALA A 119 11.83 -10.66 -5.03
CA ALA A 119 10.82 -11.70 -4.85
C ALA A 119 10.64 -12.05 -3.37
N PHE A 120 11.74 -12.21 -2.64
CA PHE A 120 11.71 -12.46 -1.20
C PHE A 120 11.04 -11.31 -0.43
N SER A 121 11.36 -10.06 -0.76
CA SER A 121 10.74 -8.89 -0.15
C SER A 121 9.24 -8.84 -0.40
N LEU A 122 8.78 -9.13 -1.63
CA LEU A 122 7.35 -9.20 -1.96
C LEU A 122 6.63 -10.27 -1.15
N VAL A 123 7.20 -11.48 -1.06
CA VAL A 123 6.62 -12.57 -0.26
C VAL A 123 6.57 -12.19 1.21
N PHE A 124 7.62 -11.57 1.73
CA PHE A 124 7.66 -11.11 3.11
C PHE A 124 6.55 -10.10 3.42
N PHE A 125 6.36 -9.08 2.59
CA PHE A 125 5.28 -8.11 2.77
C PHE A 125 3.90 -8.76 2.66
N ASN A 126 3.71 -9.72 1.76
CA ASN A 126 2.45 -10.46 1.66
C ASN A 126 2.15 -11.28 2.92
N ILE A 127 3.14 -12.00 3.46
CA ILE A 127 2.96 -12.76 4.70
C ILE A 127 2.62 -11.83 5.87
N VAL A 128 3.33 -10.72 6.02
CA VAL A 128 3.04 -9.71 7.06
C VAL A 128 1.61 -9.18 6.90
N SER A 129 1.19 -8.88 5.68
CA SER A 129 -0.18 -8.48 5.37
C SER A 129 -1.21 -9.50 5.84
N ASP A 130 -1.00 -10.77 5.50
CA ASP A 130 -1.92 -11.85 5.85
C ASP A 130 -2.02 -12.07 7.38
N VAL A 131 -0.89 -11.98 8.08
CA VAL A 131 -0.86 -12.08 9.54
C VAL A 131 -1.66 -10.94 10.17
N ILE A 132 -1.42 -9.70 9.73
CA ILE A 132 -2.14 -8.53 10.23
C ILE A 132 -3.65 -8.66 9.97
N GLN A 133 -4.05 -9.11 8.79
CA GLN A 133 -5.47 -9.36 8.47
C GLN A 133 -6.10 -10.39 9.40
N ARG A 134 -5.41 -11.50 9.66
CA ARG A 134 -5.92 -12.56 10.55
C ARG A 134 -6.10 -12.05 11.98
N VAL A 135 -5.14 -11.27 12.48
CA VAL A 135 -5.23 -10.67 13.82
C VAL A 135 -6.40 -9.69 13.93
N LEU A 136 -6.58 -8.83 12.92
CA LEU A 136 -7.68 -7.86 12.90
C LEU A 136 -9.06 -8.51 12.72
N ARG A 137 -9.16 -9.55 11.90
CA ARG A 137 -10.42 -10.30 11.70
C ARG A 137 -10.72 -11.25 12.85
N GLY A 138 -9.69 -11.78 13.53
CA GLY A 138 -9.86 -12.64 14.70
C GLY A 138 -10.48 -11.92 15.90
N GLY A 139 -10.18 -10.65 16.10
CA GLY A 139 -10.77 -9.83 17.18
C GLY A 139 -12.25 -9.46 16.99
N GLY A 140 -12.82 -9.65 15.79
CA GLY A 140 -14.22 -9.33 15.49
C GLY A 140 -15.21 -10.51 15.57
N ARG A 141 -14.72 -11.72 15.81
CA ARG A 141 -15.58 -12.93 15.77
C ARG A 141 -16.05 -13.45 17.13
N GLU A 142 -15.62 -12.85 18.23
CA GLU A 142 -16.04 -13.29 19.60
C GLU A 142 -17.28 -12.58 20.17
N VAL A 143 -18.03 -11.79 19.39
CA VAL A 143 -19.21 -11.06 19.89
C VAL A 143 -20.53 -11.61 19.33
N THR A 144 -20.52 -12.78 18.67
CA THR A 144 -21.75 -13.46 18.26
C THR A 144 -21.69 -14.94 18.58
N ALA A 145 -21.78 -15.25 19.87
CA ALA A 145 -22.21 -16.53 20.41
C ALA A 145 -23.28 -16.27 21.48
#